data_672a04b43f9aa1c69bbcad99394b7840
#
_entry.id   672a04b43f9aa1c69bbcad99394b7840
#
_cell.length_a   1.000
_cell.length_b   1.000
_cell.length_c   1.000
_cell.angle_alpha   90.00
_cell.angle_beta   90.00
_cell.angle_gamma   90.00
#
_symmetry.space_group_name_H-M   'P 1'
#
loop_
_entity.id
_entity.type
_entity.pdbx_description
1 polymer ?
#
loop_
_entity_poly.entity_id
_entity_poly.type
_entity_poly.pdbx_seq_one_letter_code
_entity_poly.pdbx_strand_id
1 'polypeptide(L)'
;MTDTAGRLLRLLLLLTARPSWRGDELAARLGVTTRTVRRDIDRLRELGYPVHAVPGRQGGYALGPGGARLPPLLRSEPGST
;
A
#
# COMPACT_ATOMS: atom_id res chain seq x y z
N MET A 1 -12.56 -12.12 -10.95
CA MET A 1 -11.87 -11.25 -11.71
C MET A 1 -11.19 -10.21 -10.90
N THR A 2 -10.03 -10.03 -11.16
CA THR A 2 -9.25 -9.14 -10.36
C THR A 2 -9.44 -7.71 -10.76
N ASP A 3 -9.74 -6.89 -9.80
CA ASP A 3 -9.90 -5.49 -10.04
C ASP A 3 -8.66 -4.83 -9.52
N THR A 4 -7.78 -4.41 -10.39
CA THR A 4 -6.52 -3.83 -9.98
C THR A 4 -6.72 -2.59 -9.12
N ALA A 5 -7.64 -1.74 -9.50
CA ALA A 5 -7.87 -0.53 -8.71
C ALA A 5 -8.36 -0.89 -7.31
N GLY A 6 -9.28 -1.82 -7.22
CA GLY A 6 -9.78 -2.25 -5.92
C GLY A 6 -8.69 -2.89 -5.10
N ARG A 7 -7.81 -3.67 -5.73
CA ARG A 7 -6.73 -4.30 -5.01
C ARG A 7 -5.73 -3.26 -4.50
N LEU A 8 -5.44 -2.25 -5.29
CA LEU A 8 -4.54 -1.19 -4.85
C LEU A 8 -5.13 -0.46 -3.65
N LEU A 9 -6.42 -0.23 -3.65
CA LEU A 9 -7.06 0.42 -2.54
C LEU A 9 -6.97 -0.45 -1.30
N ARG A 10 -7.21 -1.74 -1.44
CA ARG A 10 -7.11 -2.63 -0.30
C ARG A 10 -5.70 -2.68 0.24
N LEU A 11 -4.72 -2.70 -0.66
CA LEU A 11 -3.33 -2.70 -0.24
C LEU A 11 -3.02 -1.44 0.55
N LEU A 12 -3.48 -0.30 0.07
CA LEU A 12 -3.23 0.94 0.75
C LEU A 12 -3.87 0.95 2.14
N LEU A 13 -5.08 0.44 2.24
CA LEU A 13 -5.74 0.39 3.53
C LEU A 13 -4.99 -0.53 4.49
N LEU A 14 -4.47 -1.64 4.00
CA LEU A 14 -3.69 -2.52 4.85
C LEU A 14 -2.45 -1.81 5.34
N LEU A 15 -1.79 -1.08 4.45
CA LEU A 15 -0.57 -0.39 4.82
C LEU A 15 -0.80 0.69 5.88
N THR A 16 -2.00 1.23 5.95
CA THR A 16 -2.29 2.22 6.98
C THR A 16 -2.68 1.56 8.30
N ALA A 17 -3.03 0.29 8.27
CA ALA A 17 -3.49 -0.37 9.47
C ALA A 17 -2.38 -0.83 10.40
N ARG A 18 -1.20 -1.02 9.88
CA ARG A 18 -0.06 -1.47 10.69
C ARG A 18 1.19 -0.72 10.25
N PRO A 19 2.15 -0.56 11.14
CA PRO A 19 3.40 0.15 10.80
C PRO A 19 4.17 -0.47 9.65
N SER A 20 4.14 -1.77 9.53
CA SER A 20 4.81 -2.42 8.43
C SER A 20 4.20 -3.78 8.18
N TRP A 21 4.44 -4.29 7.00
CA TRP A 21 3.94 -5.59 6.59
C TRP A 21 5.01 -6.31 5.82
N ARG A 22 5.10 -7.61 6.02
CA ARG A 22 5.99 -8.39 5.18
C ARG A 22 5.29 -8.63 3.86
N GLY A 23 6.06 -8.81 2.81
CA GLY A 23 5.48 -9.04 1.51
C GLY A 23 4.58 -10.26 1.45
N ASP A 24 4.97 -11.35 2.12
CA ASP A 24 4.17 -12.54 2.09
C ASP A 24 2.87 -12.36 2.87
N GLU A 25 2.87 -11.53 3.91
CA GLU A 25 1.65 -11.26 4.63
C GLU A 25 0.67 -10.51 3.75
N LEU A 26 1.17 -9.53 3.02
CA LEU A 26 0.32 -8.78 2.11
C LEU A 26 -0.21 -9.67 1.01
N ALA A 27 0.66 -10.55 0.49
CA ALA A 27 0.23 -11.46 -0.56
C ALA A 27 -0.92 -12.34 -0.08
N ALA A 28 -0.81 -12.83 1.14
CA ALA A 28 -1.86 -13.69 1.68
C ALA A 28 -3.16 -12.92 1.88
N ARG A 29 -3.05 -11.69 2.38
CA ARG A 29 -4.26 -10.91 2.62
C ARG A 29 -4.94 -10.51 1.33
N LEU A 30 -4.17 -10.28 0.29
CA LEU A 30 -4.74 -9.85 -0.98
C LEU A 30 -5.04 -11.02 -1.91
N GLY A 31 -4.61 -12.21 -1.54
CA GLY A 31 -4.86 -13.38 -2.38
C GLY A 31 -4.04 -13.37 -3.66
N VAL A 32 -2.84 -12.85 -3.59
CA VAL A 32 -1.96 -12.78 -4.77
C VAL A 32 -0.57 -13.24 -4.39
N THR A 33 0.34 -13.22 -5.34
CA THR A 33 1.72 -13.62 -5.08
C THR A 33 2.52 -12.42 -4.58
N THR A 34 3.68 -12.69 -4.01
CA THR A 34 4.55 -11.61 -3.56
C THR A 34 5.03 -10.79 -4.75
N ARG A 35 5.16 -11.41 -5.92
CA ARG A 35 5.53 -10.69 -7.11
C ARG A 35 4.47 -9.64 -7.45
N THR A 36 3.21 -10.03 -7.34
CA THR A 36 2.13 -9.09 -7.60
C THR A 36 2.11 -7.97 -6.56
N VAL A 37 2.39 -8.32 -5.30
CA VAL A 37 2.46 -7.29 -4.26
C VAL A 37 3.53 -6.27 -4.62
N ARG A 38 4.71 -6.74 -5.04
CA ARG A 38 5.78 -5.82 -5.39
C ARG A 38 5.36 -4.91 -6.54
N ARG A 39 4.69 -5.49 -7.53
CA ARG A 39 4.24 -4.71 -8.67
C ARG A 39 3.22 -3.67 -8.24
N ASP A 40 2.32 -4.05 -7.34
CA ASP A 40 1.30 -3.12 -6.86
C ASP A 40 1.93 -2.02 -6.01
N ILE A 41 2.95 -2.36 -5.25
CA ILE A 41 3.66 -1.35 -4.46
C ILE A 41 4.28 -0.32 -5.40
N ASP A 42 4.89 -0.77 -6.49
CA ASP A 42 5.47 0.15 -7.44
C ASP A 42 4.40 1.04 -8.05
N ARG A 43 3.22 0.48 -8.30
CA ARG A 43 2.14 1.25 -8.86
C ARG A 43 1.68 2.33 -7.88
N LEU A 44 1.62 1.99 -6.58
CA LEU A 44 1.26 2.98 -5.59
C LEU A 44 2.28 4.12 -5.56
N ARG A 45 3.55 3.77 -5.70
CA ARG A 45 4.58 4.81 -5.71
C ARG A 45 4.40 5.73 -6.91
N GLU A 46 4.04 5.16 -8.06
CA GLU A 46 3.80 5.96 -9.23
C GLU A 46 2.63 6.91 -9.04
N LEU A 47 1.68 6.50 -8.21
CA LEU A 47 0.53 7.33 -7.94
C LEU A 47 0.82 8.39 -6.88
N GLY A 48 2.01 8.37 -6.31
CA GLY A 48 2.38 9.39 -5.33
C GLY A 48 2.35 8.96 -3.88
N TYR A 49 2.06 7.70 -3.62
CA TYR A 49 2.01 7.25 -2.23
C TYR A 49 3.42 6.88 -1.77
N PRO A 50 3.84 7.37 -0.61
CA PRO A 50 5.21 7.14 -0.14
C PRO A 50 5.39 5.78 0.52
N VAL A 51 5.35 4.73 -0.26
CA VAL A 51 5.55 3.40 0.26
C VAL A 51 7.03 3.07 0.16
N HIS A 52 7.62 2.61 1.24
CA HIS A 52 9.03 2.28 1.19
C HIS A 52 9.28 0.87 1.72
N ALA A 53 10.41 0.32 1.36
CA ALA A 53 10.78 -1.01 1.81
C ALA A 53 11.37 -0.91 3.19
N VAL A 54 11.03 -1.86 4.05
CA VAL A 54 11.56 -1.90 5.39
C VAL A 54 12.72 -2.86 5.39
N PRO A 55 13.92 -2.41 5.72
CA PRO A 55 15.07 -3.29 5.68
C PRO A 55 15.04 -4.28 6.84
N GLY A 56 15.88 -5.28 6.74
CA GLY A 56 16.00 -6.20 7.82
C GLY A 56 15.56 -7.58 7.45
N ARG A 57 15.76 -8.50 8.38
CA ARG A 57 15.47 -9.87 8.17
C ARG A 57 14.04 -10.11 7.80
N GLN A 58 13.16 -9.40 8.42
CA GLN A 58 11.77 -9.60 8.12
C GLN A 58 11.28 -8.70 7.02
N GLY A 59 12.05 -7.76 6.61
CA GLY A 59 11.73 -6.93 5.48
C GLY A 59 10.27 -6.59 5.31
N GLY A 60 9.91 -5.99 4.21
CA GLY A 60 8.52 -5.69 3.96
C GLY A 60 8.30 -4.31 3.46
N TYR A 61 7.10 -3.82 3.71
CA TYR A 61 6.71 -2.52 3.20
C TYR A 61 6.00 -1.71 4.26
N ALA A 62 6.13 -0.40 4.18
CA ALA A 62 5.47 0.50 5.10
C ALA A 62 5.14 1.79 4.39
N LEU A 63 4.06 2.43 4.82
CA LEU A 63 3.73 3.71 4.27
C LEU A 63 4.62 4.72 4.97
N GLY A 64 5.16 5.64 4.24
CA GLY A 64 6.14 6.57 4.79
C GLY A 64 5.56 7.53 5.80
N PRO A 65 6.40 8.42 6.28
CA PRO A 65 6.00 9.34 7.33
C PRO A 65 4.79 10.17 6.98
N GLY A 66 4.52 10.37 5.75
CA GLY A 66 3.37 11.15 5.39
C GLY A 66 2.14 10.32 5.21
N GLY A 67 2.20 9.07 5.60
CA GLY A 67 1.11 8.17 5.34
C GLY A 67 -0.19 8.58 5.95
N ALA A 68 -0.14 9.38 6.98
CA ALA A 68 -1.36 9.81 7.60
C ALA A 68 -2.12 10.71 6.67
N ARG A 69 -1.44 11.31 5.71
CA ARG A 69 -2.10 12.17 4.77
C ARG A 69 -2.28 11.38 3.52
N LEU A 70 -3.43 10.94 3.29
CA LEU A 70 -3.69 10.17 2.09
C LEU A 70 -3.91 11.10 0.93
N PRO A 71 -3.37 10.75 -0.23
CA PRO A 71 -3.60 11.53 -1.43
C PRO A 71 -5.06 11.52 -1.84
N PRO A 72 -5.44 12.34 -2.78
CA PRO A 72 -6.82 12.47 -3.21
C PRO A 72 -7.55 11.21 -3.57
N LEU A 73 -6.82 10.20 -3.91
CA LEU A 73 -7.48 8.98 -4.28
C LEU A 73 -8.45 8.53 -3.21
N LEU A 74 -8.11 8.68 -1.96
CA LEU A 74 -8.98 8.28 -0.88
C LEU A 74 -9.62 9.43 -0.17
N ARG A 75 -9.27 10.65 -0.47
CA ARG A 75 -9.84 11.77 0.20
C ARG A 75 -11.06 12.17 -0.48
N SER A 76 -12.10 12.26 0.22
CA SER A 76 -13.29 12.70 -0.42
C SER A 76 -13.68 14.01 0.09
N GLU A 77 -13.01 14.61 1.03
CA GLU A 77 -13.49 15.78 1.47
C GLU A 77 -12.87 16.86 0.81
N PRO A 78 -13.57 17.58 0.11
CA PRO A 78 -13.09 18.64 -0.64
C PRO A 78 -12.81 19.75 0.21
N GLY A 79 -12.06 20.43 0.11
CA GLY A 79 -11.90 21.53 0.76
C GLY A 79 -11.70 21.51 2.11
N SER A 80 -11.47 20.53 2.53
CA SER A 80 -11.30 20.46 3.83
C SER A 80 -10.26 21.32 4.13
N THR A 81 -9.96 21.82 3.57
CA THR A 81 -9.09 22.66 3.93
C THR A 81 -8.73 22.83 4.76
#